data_7e33b770be2645148add038587ecd312
#
_entry.id   7e33b770be2645148add038587ecd312
#
_cell.length_a   1.000
_cell.length_b   1.000
_cell.length_c   1.000
_cell.angle_alpha   90.00
_cell.angle_beta   90.00
_cell.angle_gamma   90.00
#
_symmetry.space_group_name_H-M   'P 1'
#
loop_
_entity.id
_entity.type
_entity.pdbx_description
1 polymer ?
#
loop_
_entity_poly.entity_id
_entity_poly.type
_entity_poly.pdbx_seq_one_letter_code
_entity_poly.pdbx_strand_id
1 'polypeptide(L)'
;MASRDLYTQEILQVVLDKSCAKAQSSIPTLAILSVLAGGYIGFGYLAYLKVVSGIPHEWSGFATLLGAAVFPIALICILLGGGELVTSNMMIMSLGRLAGRISSKMLLRNWVIVCMGNLVGTLAMAFFLGYYVGMIEGSVAEKTIAVAEAKVHMDFGRAFVSAVACNWMVCMGAWLHFAAKNTTGRMLAIWFPVMIFVLNGFQHLVANMFVIPAGILAGANITWGQFFFNMIPVFLGNVVGGASFVGASYLYTYRDTLKDSTE
;
A
#
# COMPACT_ATOMS: atom_id res chain seq x y z
N MET A 1 14.38 22.40 -22.49
CA MET A 1 12.91 22.47 -22.38
C MET A 1 12.51 21.81 -21.06
N ALA A 2 11.76 22.49 -20.20
CA ALA A 2 11.20 21.85 -19.01
C ALA A 2 10.24 20.72 -19.45
N SER A 3 10.44 19.50 -18.96
CA SER A 3 9.57 18.37 -19.31
C SER A 3 8.20 18.60 -18.65
N ARG A 4 7.13 18.67 -19.46
CA ARG A 4 5.76 18.73 -18.93
C ARG A 4 5.38 17.43 -18.22
N ASP A 5 4.41 17.49 -17.33
CA ASP A 5 3.78 16.30 -16.76
C ASP A 5 3.07 15.48 -17.85
N LEU A 6 2.89 14.17 -17.60
CA LEU A 6 2.23 13.27 -18.56
C LEU A 6 0.71 13.46 -18.53
N TYR A 7 0.09 13.39 -19.69
CA TYR A 7 -1.36 13.20 -19.79
C TYR A 7 -1.75 11.76 -19.39
N THR A 8 -3.00 11.56 -19.02
CA THR A 8 -3.52 10.25 -18.55
C THR A 8 -3.25 9.10 -19.54
N GLN A 9 -3.32 9.35 -20.83
CA GLN A 9 -3.00 8.39 -21.88
C GLN A 9 -1.53 7.94 -21.87
N GLU A 10 -0.62 8.89 -21.65
CA GLU A 10 0.82 8.61 -21.58
C GLU A 10 1.17 7.85 -20.28
N ILE A 11 0.45 8.13 -19.18
CA ILE A 11 0.59 7.38 -17.92
C ILE A 11 0.21 5.91 -18.15
N LEU A 12 -0.87 5.64 -18.91
CA LEU A 12 -1.29 4.28 -19.22
C LEU A 12 -0.16 3.49 -19.88
N GLN A 13 0.53 4.07 -20.87
CA GLN A 13 1.67 3.42 -21.51
C GLN A 13 2.81 3.14 -20.51
N VAL A 14 3.17 4.12 -19.66
CA VAL A 14 4.17 3.93 -18.63
C VAL A 14 3.83 2.78 -17.68
N VAL A 15 2.57 2.67 -17.25
CA VAL A 15 2.13 1.59 -16.35
C VAL A 15 2.16 0.24 -17.04
N LEU A 16 1.82 0.15 -18.33
CA LEU A 16 1.94 -1.07 -19.15
C LEU A 16 3.41 -1.52 -19.24
N ASP A 17 4.33 -0.61 -19.52
CA ASP A 17 5.76 -0.93 -19.61
C ASP A 17 6.30 -1.38 -18.25
N LYS A 18 5.88 -0.74 -17.16
CA LYS A 18 6.18 -1.17 -15.79
C LYS A 18 5.65 -2.57 -15.49
N SER A 19 4.45 -2.93 -15.98
CA SER A 19 3.90 -4.28 -15.79
C SER A 19 4.78 -5.35 -16.45
N CYS A 20 5.26 -5.10 -17.65
CA CYS A 20 6.18 -5.99 -18.38
C CYS A 20 7.52 -6.15 -17.64
N ALA A 21 8.12 -5.03 -17.20
CA ALA A 21 9.36 -5.05 -16.45
C ALA A 21 9.23 -5.85 -15.13
N LYS A 22 8.15 -5.63 -14.36
CA LYS A 22 7.87 -6.36 -13.12
C LYS A 22 7.63 -7.87 -13.37
N ALA A 23 6.95 -8.21 -14.47
CA ALA A 23 6.70 -9.60 -14.85
C ALA A 23 7.99 -10.37 -15.17
N GLN A 24 9.02 -9.68 -15.69
CA GLN A 24 10.32 -10.24 -16.05
C GLN A 24 11.34 -10.23 -14.89
N SER A 25 11.04 -9.54 -13.79
CA SER A 25 11.97 -9.45 -12.66
C SER A 25 12.29 -10.81 -12.07
N SER A 26 13.55 -11.02 -11.67
CA SER A 26 13.99 -12.24 -11.03
C SER A 26 13.34 -12.44 -9.65
N ILE A 27 13.23 -13.69 -9.19
CA ILE A 27 12.66 -14.00 -7.86
C ILE A 27 13.47 -13.33 -6.74
N PRO A 28 14.82 -13.37 -6.72
CA PRO A 28 15.59 -12.69 -5.69
C PRO A 28 15.35 -11.17 -5.68
N THR A 29 15.29 -10.52 -6.84
CA THR A 29 15.01 -9.09 -6.95
C THR A 29 13.65 -8.76 -6.37
N LEU A 30 12.59 -9.47 -6.76
CA LEU A 30 11.25 -9.27 -6.23
C LEU A 30 11.22 -9.49 -4.71
N ALA A 31 11.85 -10.55 -4.21
CA ALA A 31 11.85 -10.88 -2.79
C ALA A 31 12.54 -9.78 -1.96
N ILE A 32 13.74 -9.34 -2.35
CA ILE A 32 14.48 -8.29 -1.64
C ILE A 32 13.68 -6.99 -1.62
N LEU A 33 13.23 -6.52 -2.78
CA LEU A 33 12.48 -5.26 -2.88
C LEU A 33 11.14 -5.32 -2.15
N SER A 34 10.53 -6.51 -2.04
CA SER A 34 9.28 -6.70 -1.30
C SER A 34 9.50 -6.66 0.21
N VAL A 35 10.58 -7.27 0.72
CA VAL A 35 10.94 -7.20 2.14
C VAL A 35 11.23 -5.75 2.54
N LEU A 36 11.99 -5.02 1.72
CA LEU A 36 12.25 -3.60 1.94
C LEU A 36 10.96 -2.77 1.96
N ALA A 37 10.04 -3.02 1.02
CA ALA A 37 8.76 -2.31 0.98
C ALA A 37 7.90 -2.59 2.23
N GLY A 38 7.87 -3.82 2.72
CA GLY A 38 7.25 -4.16 4.00
C GLY A 38 7.88 -3.38 5.16
N GLY A 39 9.22 -3.28 5.17
CA GLY A 39 9.96 -2.48 6.14
C GLY A 39 9.57 -0.99 6.09
N TYR A 40 9.49 -0.40 4.90
CA TYR A 40 9.07 1.00 4.74
C TYR A 40 7.63 1.24 5.24
N ILE A 41 6.70 0.30 5.01
CA ILE A 41 5.35 0.38 5.60
C ILE A 41 5.43 0.35 7.14
N GLY A 42 6.27 -0.50 7.71
CA GLY A 42 6.51 -0.55 9.15
C GLY A 42 7.02 0.80 9.71
N PHE A 43 8.00 1.45 9.05
CA PHE A 43 8.48 2.78 9.43
C PHE A 43 7.37 3.83 9.40
N GLY A 44 6.60 3.88 8.32
CA GLY A 44 5.47 4.82 8.20
C GLY A 44 4.42 4.60 9.29
N TYR A 45 4.16 3.33 9.64
CA TYR A 45 3.19 3.00 10.69
C TYR A 45 3.72 3.34 12.09
N LEU A 46 4.99 3.06 12.38
CA LEU A 46 5.63 3.48 13.63
C LEU A 46 5.59 5.00 13.81
N ALA A 47 5.87 5.76 12.74
CA ALA A 47 5.78 7.22 12.76
C ALA A 47 4.33 7.67 13.05
N TYR A 48 3.34 7.08 12.39
CA TYR A 48 1.92 7.32 12.67
C TYR A 48 1.58 7.06 14.14
N LEU A 49 1.92 5.88 14.66
CA LEU A 49 1.61 5.49 16.04
C LEU A 49 2.26 6.45 17.06
N LYS A 50 3.53 6.82 16.86
CA LYS A 50 4.22 7.79 17.72
C LYS A 50 3.54 9.14 17.77
N VAL A 51 3.07 9.65 16.64
CA VAL A 51 2.36 10.93 16.56
C VAL A 51 1.01 10.84 17.28
N VAL A 52 0.20 9.83 16.94
CA VAL A 52 -1.18 9.78 17.46
C VAL A 52 -1.27 9.41 18.94
N SER A 53 -0.26 8.71 19.49
CA SER A 53 -0.21 8.37 20.92
C SER A 53 0.35 9.49 21.81
N GLY A 54 1.07 10.45 21.22
CA GLY A 54 1.64 11.58 21.96
C GLY A 54 0.72 12.80 22.11
N ILE A 55 -0.48 12.77 21.50
CA ILE A 55 -1.42 13.91 21.49
C ILE A 55 -2.63 13.58 22.36
N PRO A 56 -3.05 14.49 23.29
CA PRO A 56 -4.19 14.28 24.16
C PRO A 56 -5.48 13.96 23.40
N HIS A 57 -6.39 13.19 24.02
CA HIS A 57 -7.62 12.69 23.42
C HIS A 57 -8.55 13.82 22.92
N GLU A 58 -8.55 14.97 23.61
CA GLU A 58 -9.33 16.16 23.23
C GLU A 58 -8.96 16.68 21.84
N TRP A 59 -7.75 16.38 21.37
CA TRP A 59 -7.21 16.76 20.06
C TRP A 59 -7.13 15.57 19.09
N SER A 60 -7.97 14.54 19.29
CA SER A 60 -7.89 13.27 18.52
C SER A 60 -8.02 13.48 17.01
N GLY A 61 -8.85 14.42 16.55
CA GLY A 61 -8.96 14.76 15.12
C GLY A 61 -7.65 15.33 14.56
N PHE A 62 -7.00 16.22 15.30
CA PHE A 62 -5.71 16.79 14.93
C PHE A 62 -4.60 15.73 14.97
N ALA A 63 -4.60 14.87 16.01
CA ALA A 63 -3.68 13.74 16.11
C ALA A 63 -3.79 12.82 14.88
N THR A 64 -5.02 12.48 14.48
CA THR A 64 -5.28 11.63 13.31
C THR A 64 -4.80 12.29 12.02
N LEU A 65 -5.02 13.60 11.84
CA LEU A 65 -4.55 14.36 10.70
C LEU A 65 -3.02 14.37 10.62
N LEU A 66 -2.33 14.68 11.72
CA LEU A 66 -0.86 14.67 11.75
C LEU A 66 -0.28 13.27 11.54
N GLY A 67 -0.86 12.25 12.17
CA GLY A 67 -0.48 10.86 11.94
C GLY A 67 -0.66 10.46 10.48
N ALA A 68 -1.79 10.84 9.86
CA ALA A 68 -2.03 10.59 8.45
C ALA A 68 -1.06 11.35 7.54
N ALA A 69 -0.58 12.53 7.96
CA ALA A 69 0.37 13.32 7.19
C ALA A 69 1.81 12.74 7.21
N VAL A 70 2.22 12.02 8.23
CA VAL A 70 3.57 11.41 8.30
C VAL A 70 3.64 10.04 7.65
N PHE A 71 2.56 9.27 7.62
CA PHE A 71 2.53 7.91 7.07
C PHE A 71 2.96 7.81 5.59
N PRO A 72 2.67 8.77 4.69
CA PRO A 72 3.00 8.69 3.28
C PRO A 72 4.48 8.51 2.95
N ILE A 73 5.39 8.80 3.90
CA ILE A 73 6.83 8.52 3.73
C ILE A 73 7.08 7.06 3.32
N ALA A 74 6.25 6.12 3.79
CA ALA A 74 6.34 4.72 3.41
C ALA A 74 6.22 4.51 1.90
N LEU A 75 5.15 5.02 1.28
CA LEU A 75 4.94 4.85 -0.16
C LEU A 75 5.90 5.71 -0.99
N ILE A 76 6.33 6.86 -0.47
CA ILE A 76 7.38 7.70 -1.08
C ILE A 76 8.68 6.89 -1.16
N CYS A 77 9.15 6.27 -0.08
CA CYS A 77 10.33 5.42 -0.08
C CYS A 77 10.18 4.22 -1.03
N ILE A 78 9.01 3.62 -1.12
CA ILE A 78 8.75 2.49 -2.01
C ILE A 78 8.81 2.91 -3.48
N LEU A 79 8.11 3.95 -3.88
CA LEU A 79 7.97 4.32 -5.30
C LEU A 79 9.16 5.12 -5.83
N LEU A 80 9.80 5.94 -5.00
CA LEU A 80 10.97 6.74 -5.39
C LEU A 80 12.29 6.06 -5.03
N GLY A 81 12.37 5.42 -3.87
CA GLY A 81 13.58 4.71 -3.42
C GLY A 81 13.74 3.32 -4.02
N GLY A 82 12.67 2.76 -4.58
CA GLY A 82 12.64 1.41 -5.15
C GLY A 82 12.16 0.37 -4.14
N GLY A 83 10.99 -0.19 -4.41
CA GLY A 83 10.39 -1.25 -3.61
C GLY A 83 9.25 -1.92 -4.37
N GLU A 84 8.86 -3.11 -3.93
CA GLU A 84 7.75 -3.88 -4.51
C GLU A 84 6.63 -3.99 -3.48
N LEU A 85 5.53 -3.27 -3.73
CA LEU A 85 4.35 -3.29 -2.87
C LEU A 85 3.20 -4.01 -3.56
N VAL A 86 2.67 -5.05 -2.93
CA VAL A 86 1.62 -5.89 -3.54
C VAL A 86 0.37 -5.09 -3.89
N THR A 87 -0.02 -4.13 -3.07
CA THR A 87 -1.22 -3.30 -3.31
C THR A 87 -1.08 -2.40 -4.52
N SER A 88 0.07 -1.78 -4.77
CA SER A 88 0.35 -1.07 -6.03
C SER A 88 0.43 -2.03 -7.22
N ASN A 89 0.99 -3.22 -7.02
CA ASN A 89 1.08 -4.25 -8.05
C ASN A 89 -0.28 -4.85 -8.43
N MET A 90 -1.29 -4.79 -7.54
CA MET A 90 -2.68 -5.16 -7.88
C MET A 90 -3.22 -4.33 -9.05
N MET A 91 -2.89 -3.05 -9.15
CA MET A 91 -3.22 -2.22 -10.30
C MET A 91 -2.30 -2.53 -11.49
N ILE A 92 -0.98 -2.42 -11.30
CA ILE A 92 0.01 -2.45 -12.38
C ILE A 92 -0.02 -3.79 -13.13
N MET A 93 0.01 -4.90 -12.39
CA MET A 93 0.02 -6.24 -12.99
C MET A 93 -1.33 -6.61 -13.62
N SER A 94 -2.45 -6.20 -12.97
CA SER A 94 -3.79 -6.43 -13.54
C SER A 94 -3.97 -5.67 -14.84
N LEU A 95 -3.53 -4.42 -14.92
CA LEU A 95 -3.58 -3.61 -16.14
C LEU A 95 -2.78 -4.28 -17.26
N GLY A 96 -1.55 -4.73 -16.99
CA GLY A 96 -0.73 -5.48 -17.94
C GLY A 96 -1.39 -6.79 -18.40
N ARG A 97 -2.08 -7.50 -17.50
CA ARG A 97 -2.82 -8.73 -17.83
C ARG A 97 -4.05 -8.46 -18.70
N LEU A 98 -4.84 -7.43 -18.35
CA LEU A 98 -6.04 -7.03 -19.09
C LEU A 98 -5.68 -6.53 -20.50
N ALA A 99 -4.57 -5.82 -20.64
CA ALA A 99 -4.05 -5.38 -21.93
C ALA A 99 -3.36 -6.48 -22.75
N GLY A 100 -3.32 -7.72 -22.25
CA GLY A 100 -2.67 -8.84 -22.97
C GLY A 100 -1.13 -8.81 -23.00
N ARG A 101 -0.48 -7.88 -22.25
CA ARG A 101 0.98 -7.72 -22.23
C ARG A 101 1.70 -8.77 -21.38
N ILE A 102 1.04 -9.34 -20.37
CA ILE A 102 1.58 -10.37 -19.49
C ILE A 102 0.59 -11.52 -19.28
N SER A 103 1.08 -12.69 -18.91
CA SER A 103 0.23 -13.85 -18.62
C SER A 103 -0.33 -13.81 -17.18
N SER A 104 -1.42 -14.56 -16.93
CA SER A 104 -1.97 -14.75 -15.58
C SER A 104 -0.95 -15.41 -14.63
N LYS A 105 -0.10 -16.30 -15.15
CA LYS A 105 0.98 -16.94 -14.37
C LYS A 105 2.01 -15.91 -13.89
N MET A 106 2.37 -14.95 -14.73
CA MET A 106 3.29 -13.85 -14.35
C MET A 106 2.67 -12.93 -13.30
N LEU A 107 1.37 -12.59 -13.45
CA LEU A 107 0.64 -11.80 -12.47
C LEU A 107 0.61 -12.50 -11.10
N LEU A 108 0.16 -13.75 -11.05
CA LEU A 108 0.06 -14.52 -9.80
C LEU A 108 1.43 -14.72 -9.15
N ARG A 109 2.47 -15.04 -9.95
CA ARG A 109 3.84 -15.14 -9.46
C ARG A 109 4.30 -13.85 -8.77
N ASN A 110 4.06 -12.69 -9.40
CA ASN A 110 4.41 -11.40 -8.81
C ASN A 110 3.64 -11.16 -7.52
N TRP A 111 2.33 -11.32 -7.51
CA TRP A 111 1.52 -11.09 -6.32
C TRP A 111 1.90 -11.98 -5.15
N VAL A 112 2.16 -13.26 -5.38
CA VAL A 112 2.54 -14.21 -4.31
C VAL A 112 3.90 -13.81 -3.73
N ILE A 113 4.92 -13.62 -4.56
CA ILE A 113 6.27 -13.30 -4.08
C ILE A 113 6.27 -11.96 -3.34
N VAL A 114 5.61 -10.95 -3.91
CA VAL A 114 5.59 -9.61 -3.33
C VAL A 114 4.77 -9.58 -2.05
N CYS A 115 3.62 -10.27 -1.99
CA CYS A 115 2.82 -10.38 -0.78
C CYS A 115 3.60 -11.03 0.38
N MET A 116 4.27 -12.15 0.10
CA MET A 116 5.09 -12.84 1.11
C MET A 116 6.28 -12.00 1.57
N GLY A 117 6.97 -11.32 0.65
CA GLY A 117 8.06 -10.43 1.02
C GLY A 117 7.59 -9.22 1.86
N ASN A 118 6.44 -8.61 1.51
CA ASN A 118 5.86 -7.55 2.31
C ASN A 118 5.49 -8.06 3.72
N LEU A 119 4.92 -9.27 3.83
CA LEU A 119 4.63 -9.88 5.13
C LEU A 119 5.89 -10.07 5.97
N VAL A 120 6.95 -10.63 5.39
CA VAL A 120 8.24 -10.81 6.09
C VAL A 120 8.80 -9.48 6.57
N GLY A 121 8.81 -8.45 5.70
CA GLY A 121 9.31 -7.13 6.05
C GLY A 121 8.51 -6.46 7.17
N THR A 122 7.19 -6.54 7.12
CA THR A 122 6.32 -5.96 8.17
C THR A 122 6.44 -6.70 9.51
N LEU A 123 6.50 -8.03 9.49
CA LEU A 123 6.71 -8.84 10.71
C LEU A 123 8.07 -8.56 11.34
N ALA A 124 9.12 -8.45 10.53
CA ALA A 124 10.45 -8.06 11.01
C ALA A 124 10.42 -6.69 11.71
N MET A 125 9.74 -5.71 11.13
CA MET A 125 9.60 -4.38 11.74
C MET A 125 8.79 -4.42 13.05
N ALA A 126 7.67 -5.16 13.06
CA ALA A 126 6.86 -5.31 14.27
C ALA A 126 7.65 -5.97 15.41
N PHE A 127 8.43 -7.01 15.10
CA PHE A 127 9.22 -7.72 16.08
C PHE A 127 10.48 -6.93 16.50
N PHE A 128 11.37 -6.59 15.54
CA PHE A 128 12.65 -6.00 15.91
C PHE A 128 12.53 -4.57 16.43
N LEU A 129 11.83 -3.70 15.74
CA LEU A 129 11.71 -2.31 16.18
C LEU A 129 10.54 -2.10 17.14
N GLY A 130 9.40 -2.70 16.87
CA GLY A 130 8.23 -2.57 17.73
C GLY A 130 8.46 -3.16 19.12
N TYR A 131 8.74 -4.47 19.15
CA TYR A 131 8.83 -5.24 20.40
C TYR A 131 10.25 -5.23 20.99
N TYR A 132 11.27 -5.68 20.24
CA TYR A 132 12.62 -5.89 20.80
C TYR A 132 13.34 -4.58 21.17
N VAL A 133 13.26 -3.55 20.35
CA VAL A 133 13.79 -2.20 20.64
C VAL A 133 12.89 -1.42 21.59
N GLY A 134 11.64 -1.84 21.80
CA GLY A 134 10.69 -1.17 22.69
C GLY A 134 10.06 0.10 22.08
N MET A 135 9.97 0.21 20.74
CA MET A 135 9.33 1.37 20.15
C MET A 135 7.81 1.39 20.36
N ILE A 136 7.21 0.24 20.71
CA ILE A 136 5.77 0.08 20.99
C ILE A 136 5.61 -0.26 22.48
N GLU A 137 5.77 0.76 23.34
CA GLU A 137 5.58 0.67 24.80
C GLU A 137 4.71 1.82 25.30
N GLY A 138 4.15 1.71 26.51
CA GLY A 138 3.33 2.74 27.15
C GLY A 138 2.15 3.16 26.26
N SER A 139 1.93 4.45 26.10
CA SER A 139 0.82 5.00 25.30
C SER A 139 0.85 4.56 23.83
N VAL A 140 2.02 4.26 23.27
CA VAL A 140 2.16 3.74 21.91
C VAL A 140 1.62 2.32 21.84
N ALA A 141 1.87 1.48 22.85
CA ALA A 141 1.33 0.12 22.93
C ALA A 141 -0.20 0.15 23.05
N GLU A 142 -0.75 0.98 23.95
CA GLU A 142 -2.20 1.15 24.12
C GLU A 142 -2.87 1.54 22.79
N LYS A 143 -2.30 2.51 22.09
CA LYS A 143 -2.81 2.94 20.77
C LYS A 143 -2.68 1.85 19.71
N THR A 144 -1.59 1.10 19.70
CA THR A 144 -1.35 -0.01 18.76
C THR A 144 -2.37 -1.12 18.97
N ILE A 145 -2.63 -1.50 20.23
CA ILE A 145 -3.65 -2.49 20.60
C ILE A 145 -5.02 -2.03 20.11
N ALA A 146 -5.43 -0.81 20.46
CA ALA A 146 -6.73 -0.28 20.06
C ALA A 146 -6.94 -0.26 18.53
N VAL A 147 -5.90 0.12 17.78
CA VAL A 147 -5.96 0.12 16.31
C VAL A 147 -6.03 -1.32 15.77
N ALA A 148 -5.22 -2.24 16.29
CA ALA A 148 -5.20 -3.63 15.86
C ALA A 148 -6.55 -4.33 16.11
N GLU A 149 -7.14 -4.13 17.27
CA GLU A 149 -8.46 -4.66 17.63
C GLU A 149 -9.56 -4.10 16.72
N ALA A 150 -9.57 -2.79 16.47
CA ALA A 150 -10.52 -2.17 15.54
C ALA A 150 -10.41 -2.75 14.11
N LYS A 151 -9.19 -3.11 13.66
CA LYS A 151 -8.98 -3.74 12.36
C LYS A 151 -9.55 -5.16 12.31
N VAL A 152 -9.29 -5.96 13.32
CA VAL A 152 -9.67 -7.37 13.37
C VAL A 152 -11.16 -7.57 13.61
N HIS A 153 -11.79 -6.72 14.43
CA HIS A 153 -13.21 -6.83 14.77
C HIS A 153 -14.14 -6.23 13.71
N MET A 154 -13.62 -5.61 12.65
CA MET A 154 -14.44 -5.16 11.52
C MET A 154 -15.02 -6.37 10.80
N ASP A 155 -16.34 -6.40 10.58
CA ASP A 155 -16.99 -7.48 9.83
C ASP A 155 -16.46 -7.58 8.40
N PHE A 156 -16.61 -8.77 7.80
CA PHE A 156 -16.08 -9.08 6.47
C PHE A 156 -16.50 -8.06 5.40
N GLY A 157 -17.79 -7.72 5.35
CA GLY A 157 -18.31 -6.81 4.33
C GLY A 157 -17.74 -5.39 4.46
N ARG A 158 -17.72 -4.87 5.69
CA ARG A 158 -17.12 -3.55 5.96
C ARG A 158 -15.63 -3.54 5.71
N ALA A 159 -14.91 -4.59 6.12
CA ALA A 159 -13.47 -4.72 5.87
C ALA A 159 -13.17 -4.76 4.37
N PHE A 160 -13.96 -5.49 3.58
CA PHE A 160 -13.85 -5.56 2.12
C PHE A 160 -14.08 -4.20 1.47
N VAL A 161 -15.20 -3.51 1.76
CA VAL A 161 -15.51 -2.20 1.15
C VAL A 161 -14.49 -1.16 1.56
N SER A 162 -14.08 -1.13 2.83
CA SER A 162 -13.01 -0.27 3.32
C SER A 162 -11.69 -0.51 2.58
N ALA A 163 -11.37 -1.77 2.30
CA ALA A 163 -10.18 -2.15 1.55
C ALA A 163 -10.25 -1.74 0.07
N VAL A 164 -11.43 -1.78 -0.55
CA VAL A 164 -11.65 -1.24 -1.92
C VAL A 164 -11.29 0.25 -1.95
N ALA A 165 -11.88 1.04 -1.05
CA ALA A 165 -11.61 2.48 -0.97
C ALA A 165 -10.13 2.78 -0.68
N CYS A 166 -9.51 2.00 0.21
CA CYS A 166 -8.10 2.11 0.54
C CYS A 166 -7.21 1.97 -0.71
N ASN A 167 -7.33 0.85 -1.42
CA ASN A 167 -6.41 0.57 -2.53
C ASN A 167 -6.74 1.38 -3.78
N TRP A 168 -7.96 1.89 -3.90
CA TRP A 168 -8.24 2.93 -4.89
C TRP A 168 -7.31 4.13 -4.68
N MET A 169 -7.21 4.65 -3.45
CA MET A 169 -6.33 5.80 -3.13
C MET A 169 -4.83 5.46 -3.26
N VAL A 170 -4.39 4.29 -2.80
CA VAL A 170 -2.99 3.85 -2.94
C VAL A 170 -2.59 3.79 -4.43
N CYS A 171 -3.45 3.22 -5.26
CA CYS A 171 -3.22 3.11 -6.70
C CYS A 171 -3.30 4.46 -7.41
N MET A 172 -4.17 5.38 -6.96
CA MET A 172 -4.16 6.77 -7.45
C MET A 172 -2.86 7.48 -7.11
N GLY A 173 -2.31 7.28 -5.91
CA GLY A 173 -0.99 7.80 -5.56
C GLY A 173 0.11 7.29 -6.49
N ALA A 174 0.12 6.00 -6.79
CA ALA A 174 1.06 5.40 -7.74
C ALA A 174 0.83 5.90 -9.17
N TRP A 175 -0.42 6.05 -9.61
CA TRP A 175 -0.79 6.57 -10.92
C TRP A 175 -0.31 8.02 -11.11
N LEU A 176 -0.64 8.89 -10.19
CA LEU A 176 -0.24 10.29 -10.21
C LEU A 176 1.27 10.47 -10.08
N HIS A 177 1.96 9.59 -9.34
CA HIS A 177 3.42 9.55 -9.29
C HIS A 177 4.04 9.36 -10.68
N PHE A 178 3.45 8.51 -11.53
CA PHE A 178 3.93 8.32 -12.90
C PHE A 178 3.70 9.55 -13.79
N ALA A 179 2.69 10.36 -13.49
CA ALA A 179 2.40 11.59 -14.22
C ALA A 179 3.47 12.68 -14.00
N ALA A 180 3.91 12.85 -12.75
CA ALA A 180 4.80 13.93 -12.36
C ALA A 180 6.24 13.69 -12.84
N LYS A 181 6.88 14.73 -13.37
CA LYS A 181 8.24 14.66 -13.95
C LYS A 181 9.34 15.07 -12.97
N ASN A 182 9.03 15.85 -11.97
CA ASN A 182 10.01 16.26 -10.95
C ASN A 182 9.77 15.52 -9.62
N THR A 183 10.82 15.39 -8.82
CA THR A 183 10.78 14.64 -7.57
C THR A 183 9.76 15.20 -6.57
N THR A 184 9.68 16.52 -6.41
CA THR A 184 8.73 17.16 -5.51
C THR A 184 7.29 16.89 -5.91
N GLY A 185 6.96 17.02 -7.21
CA GLY A 185 5.64 16.67 -7.74
C GLY A 185 5.28 15.21 -7.50
N ARG A 186 6.26 14.29 -7.67
CA ARG A 186 6.07 12.86 -7.38
C ARG A 186 5.78 12.61 -5.90
N MET A 187 6.50 13.29 -4.99
CA MET A 187 6.25 13.16 -3.55
C MET A 187 4.85 13.65 -3.19
N LEU A 188 4.42 14.80 -3.68
CA LEU A 188 3.08 15.35 -3.42
C LEU A 188 1.99 14.48 -4.04
N ALA A 189 2.19 13.95 -5.24
CA ALA A 189 1.28 13.04 -5.92
C ALA A 189 1.02 11.75 -5.12
N ILE A 190 2.02 11.26 -4.40
CA ILE A 190 1.89 10.12 -3.48
C ILE A 190 1.24 10.56 -2.16
N TRP A 191 1.65 11.70 -1.63
CA TRP A 191 1.32 12.15 -0.28
C TRP A 191 -0.19 12.27 -0.06
N PHE A 192 -0.89 13.04 -0.88
CA PHE A 192 -2.29 13.35 -0.64
C PHE A 192 -3.21 12.12 -0.70
N PRO A 193 -3.17 11.23 -1.71
CA PRO A 193 -4.01 10.04 -1.73
C PRO A 193 -3.71 9.10 -0.56
N VAL A 194 -2.43 8.96 -0.17
CA VAL A 194 -2.04 8.13 0.97
C VAL A 194 -2.53 8.73 2.29
N MET A 195 -2.36 10.04 2.47
CA MET A 195 -2.88 10.74 3.65
C MET A 195 -4.38 10.53 3.82
N ILE A 196 -5.17 10.60 2.73
CA ILE A 196 -6.62 10.42 2.75
C ILE A 196 -7.01 9.02 3.22
N PHE A 197 -6.38 7.94 2.73
CA PHE A 197 -6.78 6.61 3.18
C PHE A 197 -6.39 6.36 4.64
N VAL A 198 -5.27 6.92 5.11
CA VAL A 198 -4.84 6.79 6.51
C VAL A 198 -5.76 7.58 7.43
N LEU A 199 -6.10 8.82 7.05
CA LEU A 199 -7.02 9.68 7.79
C LEU A 199 -8.39 9.02 8.03
N ASN A 200 -8.89 8.30 7.02
CA ASN A 200 -10.16 7.56 7.11
C ASN A 200 -10.01 6.18 7.78
N GLY A 201 -8.82 5.76 8.17
CA GLY A 201 -8.58 4.48 8.83
C GLY A 201 -8.90 3.26 7.97
N PHE A 202 -8.84 3.38 6.64
CA PHE A 202 -9.19 2.30 5.71
C PHE A 202 -8.31 1.06 5.88
N GLN A 203 -8.82 -0.09 5.40
CA GLN A 203 -8.17 -1.40 5.50
C GLN A 203 -7.14 -1.57 4.39
N HIS A 204 -5.85 -1.50 4.74
CA HIS A 204 -4.73 -1.72 3.82
C HIS A 204 -4.00 -3.01 4.17
N LEU A 205 -3.88 -3.92 3.22
CA LEU A 205 -3.32 -5.26 3.43
C LEU A 205 -1.96 -5.21 4.15
N VAL A 206 -0.99 -4.51 3.58
CA VAL A 206 0.38 -4.51 4.10
C VAL A 206 0.51 -3.70 5.40
N ALA A 207 -0.32 -2.66 5.58
CA ALA A 207 -0.40 -1.92 6.83
C ALA A 207 -0.97 -2.80 7.97
N ASN A 208 -1.98 -3.62 7.65
CA ASN A 208 -2.54 -4.59 8.62
C ASN A 208 -1.53 -5.71 8.94
N MET A 209 -0.69 -6.11 7.98
CA MET A 209 0.42 -7.06 8.20
C MET A 209 1.46 -6.53 9.19
N PHE A 210 1.52 -5.22 9.43
CA PHE A 210 2.35 -4.63 10.48
C PHE A 210 1.55 -4.47 11.79
N VAL A 211 0.43 -3.72 11.75
CA VAL A 211 -0.21 -3.25 12.99
C VAL A 211 -0.88 -4.35 13.79
N ILE A 212 -1.46 -5.38 13.13
CA ILE A 212 -2.12 -6.46 13.86
C ILE A 212 -1.08 -7.33 14.60
N PRO A 213 0.00 -7.83 13.94
CA PRO A 213 1.09 -8.50 14.65
C PRO A 213 1.74 -7.63 15.73
N ALA A 214 1.95 -6.34 15.48
CA ALA A 214 2.48 -5.42 16.47
C ALA A 214 1.56 -5.30 17.70
N GLY A 215 0.24 -5.25 17.48
CA GLY A 215 -0.75 -5.29 18.57
C GLY A 215 -0.73 -6.60 19.36
N ILE A 216 -0.61 -7.75 18.68
CA ILE A 216 -0.46 -9.05 19.33
C ILE A 216 0.79 -9.07 20.22
N LEU A 217 1.91 -8.61 19.71
CA LEU A 217 3.17 -8.53 20.46
C LEU A 217 3.10 -7.55 21.63
N ALA A 218 2.29 -6.50 21.52
CA ALA A 218 2.01 -5.54 22.59
C ALA A 218 0.98 -6.03 23.63
N GLY A 219 0.39 -7.20 23.44
CA GLY A 219 -0.55 -7.82 24.38
C GLY A 219 -2.03 -7.67 24.03
N ALA A 220 -2.37 -7.32 22.78
CA ALA A 220 -3.76 -7.31 22.33
C ALA A 220 -4.40 -8.69 22.44
N ASN A 221 -5.69 -8.72 22.77
CA ASN A 221 -6.46 -9.97 22.81
C ASN A 221 -6.88 -10.40 21.39
N ILE A 222 -5.90 -10.65 20.56
CA ILE A 222 -6.06 -11.04 19.14
C ILE A 222 -5.26 -12.32 18.90
N THR A 223 -5.89 -13.31 18.28
CA THR A 223 -5.22 -14.52 17.84
C THR A 223 -4.60 -14.38 16.45
N TRP A 224 -3.56 -15.16 16.16
CA TRP A 224 -2.99 -15.25 14.80
C TRP A 224 -4.02 -15.74 13.77
N GLY A 225 -4.99 -16.55 14.18
CA GLY A 225 -6.10 -16.97 13.32
C GLY A 225 -6.97 -15.80 12.87
N GLN A 226 -7.28 -14.87 13.77
CA GLN A 226 -8.02 -13.64 13.46
C GLN A 226 -7.18 -12.71 12.54
N PHE A 227 -5.88 -12.61 12.73
CA PHE A 227 -4.99 -11.91 11.82
C PHE A 227 -5.11 -12.45 10.40
N PHE A 228 -4.94 -13.76 10.20
CA PHE A 228 -5.05 -14.35 8.86
C PHE A 228 -6.46 -14.24 8.27
N PHE A 229 -7.50 -14.35 9.11
CA PHE A 229 -8.87 -14.14 8.65
C PHE A 229 -9.11 -12.72 8.14
N ASN A 230 -8.59 -11.69 8.83
CA ASN A 230 -8.68 -10.29 8.39
C ASN A 230 -8.00 -10.08 7.03
N MET A 231 -6.90 -10.78 6.74
CA MET A 231 -6.20 -10.64 5.45
C MET A 231 -7.09 -11.01 4.25
N ILE A 232 -8.08 -11.91 4.40
CA ILE A 232 -8.91 -12.38 3.29
C ILE A 232 -9.78 -11.25 2.70
N PRO A 233 -10.72 -10.63 3.45
CA PRO A 233 -11.53 -9.54 2.91
C PRO A 233 -10.68 -8.34 2.48
N VAL A 234 -9.59 -8.07 3.20
CA VAL A 234 -8.72 -6.93 2.90
C VAL A 234 -7.93 -7.17 1.61
N PHE A 235 -7.39 -8.37 1.39
CA PHE A 235 -6.75 -8.72 0.12
C PHE A 235 -7.72 -8.59 -1.06
N LEU A 236 -8.89 -9.20 -0.96
CA LEU A 236 -9.91 -9.17 -2.02
C LEU A 236 -10.37 -7.74 -2.32
N GLY A 237 -10.63 -6.94 -1.30
CA GLY A 237 -11.02 -5.54 -1.46
C GLY A 237 -9.91 -4.70 -2.08
N ASN A 238 -8.64 -4.89 -1.65
CA ASN A 238 -7.52 -4.19 -2.25
C ASN A 238 -7.33 -4.58 -3.73
N VAL A 239 -7.53 -5.86 -4.10
CA VAL A 239 -7.53 -6.27 -5.52
C VAL A 239 -8.59 -5.50 -6.30
N VAL A 240 -9.82 -5.47 -5.83
CA VAL A 240 -10.91 -4.75 -6.53
C VAL A 240 -10.60 -3.25 -6.63
N GLY A 241 -10.14 -2.62 -5.55
CA GLY A 241 -9.78 -1.19 -5.55
C GLY A 241 -8.70 -0.84 -6.58
N GLY A 242 -7.64 -1.63 -6.63
CA GLY A 242 -6.53 -1.39 -7.57
C GLY A 242 -6.82 -1.86 -8.99
N ALA A 243 -7.25 -3.10 -9.15
CA ALA A 243 -7.42 -3.72 -10.47
C ALA A 243 -8.63 -3.17 -11.23
N SER A 244 -9.77 -2.95 -10.54
CA SER A 244 -11.00 -2.53 -11.20
C SER A 244 -11.13 -1.01 -11.25
N PHE A 245 -11.08 -0.34 -10.08
CA PHE A 245 -11.35 1.10 -10.00
C PHE A 245 -10.27 1.97 -10.66
N VAL A 246 -9.01 1.52 -10.69
CA VAL A 246 -7.95 2.24 -11.39
C VAL A 246 -7.53 1.50 -12.65
N GLY A 247 -7.01 0.29 -12.55
CA GLY A 247 -6.45 -0.44 -13.70
C GLY A 247 -7.42 -0.62 -14.86
N ALA A 248 -8.55 -1.30 -14.64
CA ALA A 248 -9.52 -1.59 -15.70
C ALA A 248 -10.23 -0.33 -16.18
N SER A 249 -10.58 0.61 -15.30
CA SER A 249 -11.28 1.84 -15.67
C SER A 249 -10.44 2.70 -16.61
N TYR A 250 -9.18 2.94 -16.28
CA TYR A 250 -8.31 3.73 -17.17
C TYR A 250 -7.94 2.98 -18.46
N LEU A 251 -7.73 1.67 -18.40
CA LEU A 251 -7.49 0.88 -19.61
C LEU A 251 -8.69 0.94 -20.56
N TYR A 252 -9.91 0.73 -20.04
CA TYR A 252 -11.12 0.77 -20.85
C TYR A 252 -11.34 2.14 -21.50
N THR A 253 -11.14 3.21 -20.72
CA THR A 253 -11.36 4.60 -21.17
C THR A 253 -10.34 5.04 -22.23
N TYR A 254 -9.08 4.62 -22.11
CA TYR A 254 -8.00 5.14 -22.96
C TYR A 254 -7.37 4.09 -23.88
N ARG A 255 -7.95 2.89 -24.04
CA ARG A 255 -7.39 1.80 -24.87
C ARG A 255 -7.18 2.17 -26.32
N ASP A 256 -8.03 3.03 -26.90
CA ASP A 256 -7.96 3.37 -28.31
C ASP A 256 -6.75 4.26 -28.63
N THR A 257 -6.28 5.04 -27.64
CA THR A 257 -5.06 5.83 -27.80
C THR A 257 -3.77 4.99 -27.86
N LEU A 258 -3.82 3.72 -27.42
CA LEU A 258 -2.68 2.79 -27.52
C LEU A 258 -2.48 2.28 -28.97
N LYS A 259 -3.52 2.34 -29.82
CA LYS A 259 -3.46 1.90 -31.21
C LYS A 259 -2.75 2.92 -32.11
N ASP A 260 -2.96 4.21 -31.82
CA ASP A 260 -2.39 5.30 -32.61
C ASP A 260 -0.89 5.48 -32.41
N SER A 261 -0.30 4.88 -31.35
CA SER A 261 1.14 4.97 -31.05
C SER A 261 1.98 3.87 -31.72
N THR A 262 1.35 2.96 -32.48
CA THR A 262 2.02 1.82 -33.15
C THR A 262 2.04 1.95 -34.69
N GLU A 263 1.44 3.02 -35.25
CA GLU A 263 1.59 3.45 -36.64
C GLU A 263 2.61 4.60 -36.72
#